data_2c8d8f796eb6e96f320093cee24f3330
#
_entry.id   2c8d8f796eb6e96f320093cee24f3330
#
_cell.length_a   1.000
_cell.length_b   1.000
_cell.length_c   1.000
_cell.angle_alpha   90.00
_cell.angle_beta   90.00
_cell.angle_gamma   90.00
#
_symmetry.space_group_name_H-M   'P 1'
#
loop_
_entity.id
_entity.type
_entity.pdbx_description
1 polymer ?
#
loop_
_entity_poly.entity_id
_entity_poly.type
_entity_poly.pdbx_seq_one_letter_code
_entity_poly.pdbx_strand_id
1 'polypeptide(L)'
;MNSVERLPMPESSTSHSADPRDVESIDAIIAATYDVISGPAGQKRDWNRERSLFYPGARIMPTASVPGRNDVDLEPQLLDVEAYIARVEPLLQQGFYETEIARRTEQFGRIAHVWSTYESRHEASDAAPFMRGINSFQLFNDGKRWWILSIYWQHESADHEIPQKYL
;
A
#
# COMPACT_ATOMS: atom_id res chain seq x y z
N MET A 1 26.98 -27.51 -18.48
CA MET A 1 25.52 -27.42 -18.19
C MET A 1 25.39 -27.38 -16.67
N ASN A 2 25.29 -26.19 -16.10
CA ASN A 2 25.10 -26.04 -14.66
C ASN A 2 23.60 -26.03 -14.37
N SER A 3 23.13 -27.09 -13.74
CA SER A 3 21.77 -27.14 -13.18
C SER A 3 21.68 -26.11 -12.07
N VAL A 4 20.94 -25.04 -12.29
CA VAL A 4 20.58 -24.10 -11.23
C VAL A 4 19.57 -24.80 -10.32
N GLU A 5 20.05 -25.23 -9.15
CA GLU A 5 19.24 -25.83 -8.12
C GLU A 5 18.18 -24.79 -7.66
N ARG A 6 16.91 -25.06 -7.92
CA ARG A 6 15.81 -24.23 -7.44
C ARG A 6 15.74 -24.35 -5.92
N LEU A 7 16.01 -23.27 -5.22
CA LEU A 7 15.69 -23.18 -3.79
C LEU A 7 14.21 -23.50 -3.57
N PRO A 8 13.85 -24.28 -2.54
CA PRO A 8 12.47 -24.57 -2.22
C PRO A 8 11.73 -23.26 -1.93
N MET A 9 10.61 -23.06 -2.64
CA MET A 9 9.69 -21.96 -2.37
C MET A 9 9.09 -22.19 -0.98
N PRO A 10 8.93 -21.14 -0.15
CA PRO A 10 8.21 -21.27 1.11
C PRO A 10 6.81 -21.80 0.85
N GLU A 11 6.40 -22.79 1.64
CA GLU A 11 5.07 -23.41 1.52
C GLU A 11 3.98 -22.36 1.57
N SER A 12 3.14 -22.43 0.58
CA SER A 12 1.79 -21.91 0.38
C SER A 12 1.20 -21.13 1.57
N SER A 13 1.42 -19.80 1.59
CA SER A 13 0.37 -18.92 2.08
C SER A 13 -0.81 -19.06 1.11
N THR A 14 -2.03 -19.29 1.62
CA THR A 14 -3.25 -19.36 0.82
C THR A 14 -3.35 -18.12 -0.06
N SER A 15 -3.04 -18.26 -1.34
CA SER A 15 -3.17 -17.17 -2.29
C SER A 15 -4.66 -16.91 -2.48
N HIS A 16 -5.15 -15.83 -1.91
CA HIS A 16 -6.51 -15.36 -2.20
C HIS A 16 -6.57 -14.99 -3.68
N SER A 17 -7.57 -15.52 -4.39
CA SER A 17 -7.77 -15.18 -5.80
C SER A 17 -8.19 -13.71 -5.90
N ALA A 18 -7.42 -12.91 -6.62
CA ALA A 18 -7.78 -11.53 -6.90
C ALA A 18 -8.89 -11.43 -7.94
N ASP A 19 -9.73 -10.41 -7.84
CA ASP A 19 -10.58 -9.99 -8.96
C ASP A 19 -9.64 -9.54 -10.11
N PRO A 20 -9.77 -10.09 -11.33
CA PRO A 20 -8.94 -9.67 -12.46
C PRO A 20 -8.96 -8.16 -12.69
N ARG A 21 -10.09 -7.49 -12.43
CA ARG A 21 -10.25 -6.05 -12.58
C ARG A 21 -9.37 -5.22 -11.63
N ASP A 22 -9.01 -5.79 -10.48
CA ASP A 22 -8.14 -5.12 -9.50
C ASP A 22 -6.65 -5.21 -9.86
N VAL A 23 -6.27 -6.10 -10.77
CA VAL A 23 -4.85 -6.46 -10.97
C VAL A 23 -4.42 -6.50 -12.43
N GLU A 24 -5.28 -6.13 -13.36
CA GLU A 24 -5.00 -6.16 -14.81
C GLU A 24 -4.01 -5.08 -15.28
N SER A 25 -3.93 -3.98 -14.53
CA SER A 25 -3.07 -2.85 -14.85
C SER A 25 -2.46 -2.21 -13.59
N ILE A 26 -1.44 -1.35 -13.77
CA ILE A 26 -0.88 -0.53 -12.68
C ILE A 26 -1.97 0.37 -12.09
N ASP A 27 -2.79 0.98 -12.94
CA ASP A 27 -3.87 1.86 -12.50
C ASP A 27 -4.91 1.08 -11.65
N ALA A 28 -5.27 -0.12 -12.09
CA ALA A 28 -6.21 -0.96 -11.39
C ALA A 28 -5.72 -1.36 -10.00
N ILE A 29 -4.47 -1.83 -9.88
CA ILE A 29 -3.95 -2.32 -8.60
C ILE A 29 -3.73 -1.18 -7.59
N ILE A 30 -3.33 0.00 -8.05
CA ILE A 30 -3.21 1.18 -7.19
C ILE A 30 -4.61 1.64 -6.73
N ALA A 31 -5.58 1.73 -7.63
CA ALA A 31 -6.95 2.09 -7.28
C ALA A 31 -7.57 1.09 -6.28
N ALA A 32 -7.37 -0.21 -6.49
CA ALA A 32 -7.84 -1.26 -5.58
C ALA A 32 -7.23 -1.14 -4.19
N THR A 33 -5.94 -0.78 -4.09
CA THR A 33 -5.25 -0.58 -2.81
C THR A 33 -5.88 0.55 -1.99
N TYR A 34 -6.21 1.67 -2.61
CA TYR A 34 -6.89 2.79 -1.94
C TYR A 34 -8.35 2.47 -1.60
N ASP A 35 -9.04 1.79 -2.50
CA ASP A 35 -10.46 1.46 -2.32
C ASP A 35 -10.68 0.47 -1.17
N VAL A 36 -9.85 -0.57 -1.07
CA VAL A 36 -10.05 -1.65 -0.08
C VAL A 36 -9.91 -1.19 1.37
N ILE A 37 -9.08 -0.18 1.64
CA ILE A 37 -8.90 0.41 2.98
C ILE A 37 -9.90 1.53 3.28
N SER A 38 -10.57 2.06 2.25
CA SER A 38 -11.50 3.18 2.36
C SER A 38 -12.91 2.73 2.74
N GLY A 39 -13.61 3.55 3.50
CA GLY A 39 -15.02 3.34 3.84
C GLY A 39 -15.45 4.02 5.14
N PRO A 40 -16.77 4.05 5.41
CA PRO A 40 -17.34 4.72 6.56
C PRO A 40 -16.99 4.03 7.87
N ALA A 41 -17.22 4.74 8.97
CA ALA A 41 -17.04 4.23 10.32
C ALA A 41 -17.84 2.92 10.54
N GLY A 42 -17.22 1.94 11.21
CA GLY A 42 -17.84 0.66 11.52
C GLY A 42 -17.98 -0.31 10.35
N GLN A 43 -17.65 0.07 9.13
CA GLN A 43 -17.65 -0.85 7.99
C GLN A 43 -16.43 -1.77 8.04
N LYS A 44 -16.66 -3.08 7.99
CA LYS A 44 -15.59 -4.06 7.81
C LYS A 44 -14.95 -3.92 6.43
N ARG A 45 -13.63 -3.90 6.39
CA ARG A 45 -12.86 -3.91 5.14
C ARG A 45 -12.78 -5.33 4.58
N ASP A 46 -12.65 -5.46 3.27
CA ASP A 46 -12.42 -6.75 2.62
C ASP A 46 -10.93 -7.13 2.67
N TRP A 47 -10.52 -7.68 3.80
CA TRP A 47 -9.14 -8.10 3.98
C TRP A 47 -8.71 -9.26 3.08
N ASN A 48 -9.63 -10.02 2.51
CA ASN A 48 -9.29 -11.04 1.52
C ASN A 48 -8.92 -10.39 0.19
N ARG A 49 -9.64 -9.33 -0.20
CA ARG A 49 -9.29 -8.50 -1.35
C ARG A 49 -7.94 -7.83 -1.15
N GLU A 50 -7.67 -7.25 0.03
CA GLU A 50 -6.36 -6.67 0.37
C GLU A 50 -5.24 -7.70 0.18
N ARG A 51 -5.35 -8.88 0.82
CA ARG A 51 -4.35 -9.96 0.69
C ARG A 51 -4.09 -10.35 -0.75
N SER A 52 -5.12 -10.34 -1.58
CA SER A 52 -5.02 -10.74 -2.98
C SER A 52 -4.19 -9.83 -3.86
N LEU A 53 -3.95 -8.57 -3.44
CA LEU A 53 -3.14 -7.61 -4.18
C LEU A 53 -1.64 -7.84 -4.01
N PHE A 54 -1.23 -8.47 -2.90
CA PHE A 54 0.17 -8.61 -2.51
C PHE A 54 0.78 -9.93 -2.95
N TYR A 55 2.03 -9.86 -3.40
CA TYR A 55 2.84 -11.06 -3.66
C TYR A 55 3.19 -11.76 -2.33
N PRO A 56 3.24 -13.10 -2.28
CA PRO A 56 3.69 -13.81 -1.08
C PRO A 56 5.06 -13.32 -0.60
N GLY A 57 5.11 -12.88 0.66
CA GLY A 57 6.34 -12.29 1.24
C GLY A 57 6.50 -10.79 1.04
N ALA A 58 5.49 -10.10 0.46
CA ALA A 58 5.48 -8.65 0.35
C ALA A 58 5.70 -7.95 1.71
N ARG A 59 6.17 -6.71 1.66
CA ARG A 59 6.40 -5.87 2.84
C ARG A 59 5.64 -4.57 2.76
N ILE A 60 5.09 -4.18 3.89
CA ILE A 60 4.38 -2.93 4.08
C ILE A 60 5.12 -2.15 5.17
N MET A 61 5.63 -0.97 4.82
CA MET A 61 6.63 -0.29 5.63
C MET A 61 6.21 1.15 5.93
N PRO A 62 5.49 1.38 7.05
CA PRO A 62 5.28 2.73 7.53
C PRO A 62 6.60 3.33 8.05
N THR A 63 6.89 4.58 7.66
CA THR A 63 7.95 5.39 8.31
C THR A 63 7.39 6.25 9.42
N ALA A 64 6.07 6.35 9.51
CA ALA A 64 5.42 7.24 10.45
C ALA A 64 5.80 6.89 11.88
N SER A 65 6.27 7.87 12.61
CA SER A 65 6.29 7.84 14.06
C SER A 65 4.89 7.52 14.58
N VAL A 66 4.83 6.61 15.54
CA VAL A 66 3.58 6.42 16.31
C VAL A 66 3.33 7.72 17.07
N PRO A 67 2.12 8.31 17.01
CA PRO A 67 1.81 9.48 17.80
C PRO A 67 2.23 9.31 19.26
N GLY A 68 3.08 10.21 19.79
CA GLY A 68 3.61 10.14 21.14
C GLY A 68 5.00 9.50 21.31
N ARG A 69 5.64 9.03 20.22
CA ARG A 69 7.08 8.74 20.20
C ARG A 69 7.86 9.94 19.67
N ASN A 70 8.98 10.25 20.31
CA ASN A 70 9.92 11.25 19.79
C ASN A 70 10.52 10.76 18.46
N ASP A 71 10.60 11.64 17.46
CA ASP A 71 11.08 11.35 16.10
C ASP A 71 12.59 10.96 16.00
N VAL A 72 13.26 10.77 17.10
CA VAL A 72 14.71 10.46 17.16
C VAL A 72 15.06 9.00 16.93
N ASP A 73 14.06 8.07 16.98
CA ASP A 73 14.26 6.63 16.81
C ASP A 73 13.34 6.07 15.71
N LEU A 74 13.40 6.65 14.51
CA LEU A 74 12.63 6.20 13.36
C LEU A 74 13.29 4.96 12.73
N GLU A 75 12.92 3.79 13.20
CA GLU A 75 13.22 2.55 12.51
C GLU A 75 12.07 2.20 11.53
N PRO A 76 12.38 1.81 10.28
CA PRO A 76 11.34 1.36 9.37
C PRO A 76 10.69 0.09 9.93
N GLN A 77 9.36 0.09 10.00
CA GLN A 77 8.62 -1.08 10.45
C GLN A 77 8.38 -2.01 9.27
N LEU A 78 9.02 -3.17 9.28
CA LEU A 78 8.88 -4.17 8.22
C LEU A 78 7.71 -5.10 8.54
N LEU A 79 6.49 -4.72 8.14
CA LEU A 79 5.30 -5.52 8.34
C LEU A 79 5.09 -6.46 7.14
N ASP A 80 4.58 -7.66 7.41
CA ASP A 80 3.87 -8.44 6.38
C ASP A 80 2.39 -7.98 6.30
N VAL A 81 1.64 -8.54 5.37
CA VAL A 81 0.24 -8.15 5.14
C VAL A 81 -0.63 -8.39 6.37
N GLU A 82 -0.42 -9.49 7.10
CA GLU A 82 -1.21 -9.82 8.28
C GLU A 82 -0.91 -8.87 9.45
N ALA A 83 0.35 -8.55 9.68
CA ALA A 83 0.76 -7.59 10.70
C ALA A 83 0.24 -6.17 10.37
N TYR A 84 0.22 -5.81 9.09
CA TYR A 84 -0.39 -4.55 8.64
C TYR A 84 -1.89 -4.52 8.93
N ILE A 85 -2.64 -5.55 8.51
CA ILE A 85 -4.08 -5.64 8.74
C ILE A 85 -4.40 -5.53 10.23
N ALA A 86 -3.72 -6.31 11.08
CA ALA A 86 -3.92 -6.28 12.52
C ALA A 86 -3.68 -4.89 13.13
N ARG A 87 -2.72 -4.14 12.57
CA ARG A 87 -2.40 -2.78 13.01
C ARG A 87 -3.44 -1.75 12.58
N VAL A 88 -3.91 -1.81 11.33
CA VAL A 88 -4.77 -0.75 10.78
C VAL A 88 -6.25 -0.98 11.03
N GLU A 89 -6.70 -2.21 11.18
CA GLU A 89 -8.11 -2.53 11.37
C GLU A 89 -8.77 -1.74 12.52
N PRO A 90 -8.16 -1.57 13.72
CA PRO A 90 -8.73 -0.74 14.76
C PRO A 90 -8.82 0.74 14.39
N LEU A 91 -7.87 1.26 13.61
CA LEU A 91 -7.83 2.66 13.20
C LEU A 91 -8.92 2.98 12.17
N LEU A 92 -9.22 2.03 11.28
CA LEU A 92 -10.21 2.20 10.23
C LEU A 92 -11.67 2.15 10.73
N GLN A 93 -11.89 1.82 12.01
CA GLN A 93 -13.23 1.84 12.62
C GLN A 93 -13.82 3.26 12.72
N GLN A 94 -12.98 4.29 12.66
CA GLN A 94 -13.41 5.70 12.78
C GLN A 94 -13.88 6.32 11.46
N GLY A 95 -13.91 5.55 10.37
CA GLY A 95 -14.07 6.07 9.03
C GLY A 95 -12.72 6.53 8.46
N PHE A 96 -12.42 6.06 7.25
CA PHE A 96 -11.16 6.33 6.60
C PHE A 96 -11.36 6.29 5.09
N TYR A 97 -11.04 7.37 4.42
CA TYR A 97 -11.09 7.47 2.96
C TYR A 97 -9.76 8.00 2.48
N GLU A 98 -9.03 7.17 1.74
CA GLU A 98 -7.76 7.56 1.14
C GLU A 98 -7.89 7.64 -0.36
N THR A 99 -7.43 8.75 -0.93
CA THR A 99 -7.56 9.03 -2.36
C THR A 99 -6.21 9.46 -2.92
N GLU A 100 -5.82 8.86 -4.03
CA GLU A 100 -4.67 9.34 -4.80
C GLU A 100 -4.97 10.68 -5.45
N ILE A 101 -4.07 11.65 -5.29
CA ILE A 101 -4.20 13.00 -5.87
C ILE A 101 -3.18 13.29 -6.96
N ALA A 102 -2.05 12.58 -6.96
CA ALA A 102 -1.02 12.69 -8.01
C ALA A 102 -0.20 11.39 -8.08
N ARG A 103 0.36 11.11 -9.26
CA ARG A 103 1.14 9.91 -9.49
C ARG A 103 2.32 10.15 -10.43
N ARG A 104 3.44 9.48 -10.13
CA ARG A 104 4.54 9.26 -11.06
C ARG A 104 4.83 7.78 -11.13
N THR A 105 4.90 7.26 -12.35
CA THR A 105 5.17 5.83 -12.60
C THR A 105 6.40 5.71 -13.49
N GLU A 106 7.31 4.85 -13.08
CA GLU A 106 8.45 4.40 -13.88
C GLU A 106 8.32 2.89 -14.07
N GLN A 107 8.38 2.44 -15.32
CA GLN A 107 8.21 1.03 -15.66
C GLN A 107 9.32 0.57 -16.61
N PHE A 108 9.84 -0.63 -16.33
CA PHE A 108 10.69 -1.34 -17.27
C PHE A 108 10.30 -2.82 -17.32
N GLY A 109 9.76 -3.25 -18.44
CA GLY A 109 9.31 -4.63 -18.63
C GLY A 109 8.27 -5.04 -17.56
N ARG A 110 8.66 -5.95 -16.69
CA ARG A 110 7.79 -6.52 -15.63
C ARG A 110 7.87 -5.82 -14.29
N ILE A 111 8.69 -4.82 -14.15
CA ILE A 111 8.84 -4.06 -12.89
C ILE A 111 8.32 -2.65 -13.07
N ALA A 112 7.67 -2.14 -12.03
CA ALA A 112 7.26 -0.74 -11.97
C ALA A 112 7.47 -0.18 -10.56
N HIS A 113 7.87 1.09 -10.52
CA HIS A 113 7.87 1.92 -9.33
C HIS A 113 6.78 2.97 -9.47
N VAL A 114 5.91 3.05 -8.48
CA VAL A 114 4.84 4.05 -8.43
C VAL A 114 5.04 4.92 -7.20
N TRP A 115 5.20 6.22 -7.44
CA TRP A 115 5.25 7.27 -6.43
C TRP A 115 3.90 7.96 -6.42
N SER A 116 3.05 7.59 -5.45
CA SER A 116 1.65 7.96 -5.37
C SER A 116 1.42 8.90 -4.21
N THR A 117 1.01 10.13 -4.50
CA THR A 117 0.64 11.12 -3.48
C THR A 117 -0.82 10.93 -3.12
N TYR A 118 -1.13 10.87 -1.85
CA TYR A 118 -2.46 10.64 -1.34
C TYR A 118 -2.89 11.68 -0.32
N GLU A 119 -4.19 11.75 -0.11
CA GLU A 119 -4.82 12.44 1.00
C GLU A 119 -5.86 11.56 1.67
N SER A 120 -6.00 11.70 3.00
CA SER A 120 -6.91 10.89 3.80
C SER A 120 -7.91 11.77 4.53
N ARG A 121 -9.19 11.32 4.57
CA ARG A 121 -10.33 11.96 5.23
C ARG A 121 -11.03 10.98 6.15
N HIS A 122 -11.70 11.46 7.19
CA HIS A 122 -12.58 10.62 8.02
C HIS A 122 -13.92 10.36 7.34
N GLU A 123 -14.46 11.37 6.66
CA GLU A 123 -15.66 11.28 5.84
C GLU A 123 -15.33 11.68 4.40
N ALA A 124 -15.95 11.02 3.43
CA ALA A 124 -15.72 11.33 2.01
C ALA A 124 -16.07 12.78 1.65
N SER A 125 -16.97 13.40 2.42
CA SER A 125 -17.44 14.78 2.25
C SER A 125 -16.61 15.83 2.96
N ASP A 126 -15.58 15.44 3.73
CA ASP A 126 -14.74 16.39 4.45
C ASP A 126 -14.05 17.36 3.49
N ALA A 127 -14.15 18.66 3.78
CA ALA A 127 -13.64 19.73 2.92
C ALA A 127 -12.10 19.73 2.85
N ALA A 128 -11.43 19.24 3.89
CA ALA A 128 -9.97 19.15 3.96
C ALA A 128 -9.53 17.76 4.44
N PRO A 129 -8.41 17.23 3.93
CA PRO A 129 -7.84 16.01 4.46
C PRO A 129 -7.27 16.26 5.87
N PHE A 130 -7.30 15.24 6.72
CA PHE A 130 -6.60 15.27 8.00
C PHE A 130 -5.14 14.83 7.85
N MET A 131 -4.78 14.18 6.75
CA MET A 131 -3.46 13.66 6.48
C MET A 131 -3.18 13.62 4.98
N ARG A 132 -1.95 13.89 4.60
CA ARG A 132 -1.40 13.65 3.26
C ARG A 132 -0.06 12.93 3.37
N GLY A 133 0.36 12.31 2.29
CA GLY A 133 1.65 11.66 2.22
C GLY A 133 1.95 11.11 0.84
N ILE A 134 3.05 10.37 0.76
CA ILE A 134 3.45 9.70 -0.47
C ILE A 134 3.68 8.21 -0.18
N ASN A 135 3.05 7.37 -0.98
CA ASN A 135 3.28 5.93 -1.05
C ASN A 135 4.29 5.63 -2.17
N SER A 136 5.33 4.87 -1.85
CA SER A 136 6.26 4.29 -2.81
C SER A 136 5.92 2.81 -2.98
N PHE A 137 5.35 2.46 -4.14
CA PHE A 137 5.02 1.09 -4.49
C PHE A 137 6.11 0.47 -5.34
N GLN A 138 6.46 -0.79 -5.06
CA GLN A 138 7.19 -1.64 -5.98
C GLN A 138 6.25 -2.72 -6.51
N LEU A 139 6.08 -2.74 -7.82
CA LEU A 139 5.14 -3.63 -8.50
C LEU A 139 5.88 -4.61 -9.41
N PHE A 140 5.29 -5.80 -9.56
CA PHE A 140 5.77 -6.86 -10.42
C PHE A 140 4.63 -7.43 -11.28
N ASN A 141 4.87 -7.65 -12.56
CA ASN A 141 3.95 -8.34 -13.46
C ASN A 141 4.47 -9.75 -13.76
N ASP A 142 3.72 -10.78 -13.38
CA ASP A 142 4.08 -12.18 -13.59
C ASP A 142 3.78 -12.70 -15.03
N GLY A 143 3.22 -11.83 -15.87
CA GLY A 143 2.76 -12.14 -17.21
C GLY A 143 1.25 -12.41 -17.31
N LYS A 144 0.55 -12.42 -16.15
CA LYS A 144 -0.90 -12.60 -16.04
C LYS A 144 -1.57 -11.45 -15.29
N ARG A 145 -0.87 -10.88 -14.30
CA ARG A 145 -1.38 -9.83 -13.42
C ARG A 145 -0.24 -9.02 -12.81
N TRP A 146 -0.62 -7.86 -12.25
CA TRP A 146 0.25 -7.08 -11.38
C TRP A 146 0.14 -7.54 -9.93
N TRP A 147 1.24 -7.38 -9.19
CA TRP A 147 1.41 -7.70 -7.80
C TRP A 147 2.11 -6.58 -7.08
N ILE A 148 1.74 -6.31 -5.83
CA ILE A 148 2.48 -5.43 -4.95
C ILE A 148 3.56 -6.24 -4.23
N LEU A 149 4.83 -5.83 -4.36
CA LEU A 149 5.97 -6.41 -3.64
C LEU A 149 6.24 -5.64 -2.35
N SER A 150 6.09 -4.33 -2.38
CA SER A 150 6.20 -3.51 -1.19
C SER A 150 5.47 -2.18 -1.35
N ILE A 151 5.02 -1.66 -0.21
CA ILE A 151 4.56 -0.29 -0.04
C ILE A 151 5.38 0.32 1.09
N TYR A 152 5.96 1.48 0.82
CA TYR A 152 6.73 2.26 1.77
C TYR A 152 6.23 3.69 1.73
N TRP A 153 5.88 4.29 2.87
CA TRP A 153 5.29 5.62 2.85
C TRP A 153 5.73 6.52 3.98
N GLN A 154 5.61 7.81 3.73
CA GLN A 154 5.79 8.85 4.71
C GLN A 154 4.66 9.87 4.63
N HIS A 155 4.19 10.30 5.81
CA HIS A 155 3.25 11.40 5.92
C HIS A 155 3.95 12.74 5.75
N GLU A 156 3.21 13.71 5.21
CA GLU A 156 3.61 15.11 5.20
C GLU A 156 3.68 15.64 6.64
N SER A 157 4.64 16.50 6.90
CA SER A 157 4.80 17.22 8.16
C SER A 157 5.31 18.63 7.91
N ALA A 158 5.35 19.46 8.96
CA ALA A 158 5.91 20.82 8.84
C ALA A 158 7.39 20.84 8.39
N ASP A 159 8.13 19.76 8.71
CA ASP A 159 9.54 19.62 8.33
C ASP A 159 9.73 18.91 6.98
N HIS A 160 8.67 18.27 6.45
CA HIS A 160 8.71 17.48 5.22
C HIS A 160 7.42 17.70 4.41
N GLU A 161 7.31 18.90 3.83
CA GLU A 161 6.20 19.23 2.93
C GLU A 161 6.32 18.46 1.61
N ILE A 162 5.17 18.07 1.03
CA ILE A 162 5.14 17.41 -0.28
C ILE A 162 5.62 18.40 -1.36
N PRO A 163 6.73 18.10 -2.06
CA PRO A 163 7.22 18.98 -3.11
C PRO A 163 6.18 19.16 -4.24
N GLN A 164 6.07 20.40 -4.77
CA GLN A 164 5.11 20.76 -5.83
C GLN A 164 5.12 19.81 -7.05
N LYS A 165 6.28 19.22 -7.36
CA LYS A 165 6.40 18.25 -8.47
C LYS A 165 5.64 16.94 -8.25
N TYR A 166 5.13 16.70 -7.04
CA TYR A 166 4.36 15.52 -6.66
C TYR A 166 2.90 15.86 -6.30
N LEU A 167 2.45 17.06 -6.62
CA LEU A 167 1.08 17.54 -6.45
C LEU A 167 0.39 17.75 -7.79
#